data_1c2a25629b7c75c63a9852b8b9fb3cd8
#
_entry.id   1c2a25629b7c75c63a9852b8b9fb3cd8
#
_cell.length_a   1.000
_cell.length_b   1.000
_cell.length_c   1.000
_cell.angle_alpha   90.00
_cell.angle_beta   90.00
_cell.angle_gamma   90.00
#
_symmetry.space_group_name_H-M   'P 1'
#
loop_
_entity.id
_entity.type
_entity.pdbx_description
1 polymer ?
#
loop_
_entity_poly.entity_id
_entity_poly.type
_entity_poly.pdbx_seq_one_letter_code
_entity_poly.pdbx_strand_id
1 'polypeptide(L)'
;MYRDRRDIHHDLNANLYAIVKLPFGFEYQMNFTPRYHWYEYMNHESAEHPEWAGDGGRSERKNEKTFNWQVDNILRWKKEFGEDHRVEATFLQNAEKGQWWKTVAQNKLYSPSDILGFHNIGAGTAPSVSSEDTYKTGDALMGRLFYSFKDK
;
A
#
# COMPACT_ATOMS: atom_id res chain seq x y z
N MET A 1 -6.10 -30.61 16.69
CA MET A 1 -5.19 -29.45 16.47
C MET A 1 -5.77 -28.27 17.24
N TYR A 2 -5.06 -27.76 18.27
CA TYR A 2 -5.63 -26.75 19.19
C TYR A 2 -5.60 -25.32 18.66
N ARG A 3 -4.84 -25.08 17.59
CA ARG A 3 -4.71 -23.77 16.96
C ARG A 3 -4.62 -23.93 15.45
N ASP A 4 -5.45 -23.20 14.71
CA ASP A 4 -5.35 -23.04 13.26
C ASP A 4 -5.12 -21.55 12.96
N ARG A 5 -4.02 -21.24 12.30
CA ARG A 5 -3.62 -19.89 11.96
C ARG A 5 -3.20 -19.81 10.50
N ARG A 6 -3.67 -18.76 9.82
CA ARG A 6 -3.27 -18.44 8.45
C ARG A 6 -2.95 -16.97 8.33
N ASP A 7 -1.83 -16.69 7.68
CA ASP A 7 -1.37 -15.35 7.30
C ASP A 7 -1.22 -15.34 5.78
N ILE A 8 -1.97 -14.49 5.09
CA ILE A 8 -1.96 -14.41 3.62
C ILE A 8 -1.65 -12.98 3.21
N HIS A 9 -0.65 -12.81 2.35
CA HIS A 9 -0.24 -11.53 1.80
C HIS A 9 -0.34 -11.57 0.28
N HIS A 10 -0.94 -10.53 -0.30
CA HIS A 10 -0.98 -10.31 -1.73
C HIS A 10 -0.47 -8.91 -2.03
N ASP A 11 0.51 -8.82 -2.91
CA ASP A 11 1.14 -7.58 -3.31
C ASP A 11 0.99 -7.38 -4.82
N LEU A 12 0.46 -6.24 -5.22
CA LEU A 12 0.42 -5.79 -6.60
C LEU A 12 1.18 -4.47 -6.71
N ASN A 13 2.28 -4.48 -7.46
CA ASN A 13 3.08 -3.30 -7.73
C ASN A 13 3.19 -3.11 -9.24
N ALA A 14 2.96 -1.89 -9.72
CA ALA A 14 3.14 -1.54 -11.11
C ALA A 14 3.91 -0.23 -11.23
N ASN A 15 4.61 -0.06 -12.34
CA ASN A 15 5.24 1.19 -12.73
C ASN A 15 4.89 1.45 -14.18
N LEU A 16 4.10 2.49 -14.42
CA LEU A 16 3.66 2.92 -15.73
C LEU A 16 4.32 4.27 -16.03
N TYR A 17 4.89 4.41 -17.21
CA TYR A 17 5.48 5.68 -17.62
C TYR A 17 5.14 6.03 -19.05
N ALA A 18 5.10 7.32 -19.32
CA ALA A 18 4.98 7.88 -20.66
C ALA A 18 6.01 8.99 -20.84
N ILE A 19 6.65 9.03 -22.00
CA ILE A 19 7.61 10.07 -22.38
C ILE A 19 7.14 10.71 -23.67
N VAL A 20 7.02 12.03 -23.68
CA VAL A 20 6.63 12.82 -24.83
C VAL A 20 7.72 13.84 -25.13
N LYS A 21 8.28 13.77 -26.35
CA LYS A 21 9.21 14.78 -26.83
C LYS A 21 8.42 15.94 -27.43
N LEU A 22 8.68 17.13 -26.92
CA LEU A 22 8.05 18.38 -27.32
C LEU A 22 9.01 19.22 -28.15
N PRO A 23 8.52 20.20 -28.94
CA PRO A 23 9.39 21.10 -29.69
C PRO A 23 10.29 21.93 -28.75
N PHE A 24 11.29 22.56 -29.32
CA PHE A 24 12.24 23.49 -28.66
C PHE A 24 13.10 22.86 -27.56
N GLY A 25 13.36 21.54 -27.59
CA GLY A 25 14.21 20.84 -26.64
C GLY A 25 13.54 20.46 -25.32
N PHE A 26 12.21 20.47 -25.26
CA PHE A 26 11.45 19.98 -24.14
C PHE A 26 11.18 18.48 -24.22
N GLU A 27 11.20 17.82 -23.06
CA GLU A 27 10.75 16.44 -22.87
C GLU A 27 9.89 16.39 -21.62
N TYR A 28 8.70 15.83 -21.75
CA TYR A 28 7.81 15.57 -20.61
C TYR A 28 7.76 14.08 -20.33
N GLN A 29 7.92 13.70 -19.07
CA GLN A 29 7.79 12.33 -18.61
C GLN A 29 6.81 12.30 -17.43
N MET A 30 5.86 11.38 -17.50
CA MET A 30 4.98 11.03 -16.39
C MET A 30 5.29 9.62 -15.94
N ASN A 31 5.48 9.43 -14.63
CA ASN A 31 5.54 8.11 -14.00
C ASN A 31 4.33 7.96 -13.07
N PHE A 32 3.67 6.81 -13.12
CA PHE A 32 2.60 6.44 -12.21
C PHE A 32 2.93 5.09 -11.56
N THR A 33 3.03 5.07 -10.25
CA THR A 33 3.44 3.90 -9.47
C THR A 33 2.36 3.54 -8.46
N PRO A 34 1.33 2.76 -8.84
CA PRO A 34 0.37 2.21 -7.91
C PRO A 34 0.94 0.98 -7.20
N ARG A 35 0.63 0.86 -5.91
CA ARG A 35 0.97 -0.28 -5.07
C ARG A 35 -0.26 -0.68 -4.27
N TYR A 36 -0.64 -1.94 -4.34
CA TYR A 36 -1.76 -2.48 -3.58
C TYR A 36 -1.27 -3.67 -2.76
N HIS A 37 -1.59 -3.67 -1.46
CA HIS A 37 -1.27 -4.74 -0.53
C HIS A 37 -2.54 -5.20 0.17
N TRP A 38 -2.80 -6.51 0.18
CA TRP A 38 -3.83 -7.15 0.97
C TRP A 38 -3.18 -8.06 2.00
N TYR A 39 -3.66 -7.97 3.21
CA TYR A 39 -3.29 -8.86 4.28
C TYR A 39 -4.54 -9.46 4.89
N GLU A 40 -4.59 -10.79 4.93
CA GLU A 40 -5.62 -11.55 5.60
C GLU A 40 -5.00 -12.37 6.71
N TYR A 41 -5.50 -12.19 7.90
CA TYR A 41 -5.15 -12.97 9.07
C TYR A 41 -6.38 -13.71 9.57
N MET A 42 -6.23 -15.01 9.80
CA MET A 42 -7.24 -15.89 10.36
C MET A 42 -6.60 -16.70 11.45
N ASN A 43 -7.27 -16.76 12.60
CA ASN A 43 -6.80 -17.53 13.75
C ASN A 43 -7.99 -18.17 14.45
N HIS A 44 -7.81 -19.40 14.87
CA HIS A 44 -8.73 -20.11 15.75
C HIS A 44 -7.93 -20.78 16.88
N GLU A 45 -8.43 -20.64 18.08
CA GLU A 45 -7.91 -21.20 19.31
C GLU A 45 -9.03 -22.01 19.96
N SER A 46 -8.85 -23.34 19.99
CA SER A 46 -9.88 -24.28 20.44
C SER A 46 -10.11 -24.24 21.95
N ALA A 47 -11.38 -24.40 22.35
CA ALA A 47 -11.78 -24.58 23.72
C ALA A 47 -11.19 -25.85 24.40
N GLU A 48 -10.71 -26.82 23.59
CA GLU A 48 -10.05 -28.02 24.12
C GLU A 48 -8.67 -27.71 24.74
N HIS A 49 -8.07 -26.56 24.42
CA HIS A 49 -6.80 -26.15 24.98
C HIS A 49 -7.03 -25.47 26.35
N PRO A 50 -6.32 -25.86 27.42
CA PRO A 50 -6.54 -25.31 28.76
C PRO A 50 -6.45 -23.80 28.89
N GLU A 51 -5.60 -23.17 28.08
CA GLU A 51 -5.42 -21.71 28.05
C GLU A 51 -6.67 -20.97 27.55
N TRP A 52 -7.44 -21.55 26.61
CA TRP A 52 -8.59 -20.91 25.98
C TRP A 52 -9.95 -21.58 26.32
N ALA A 53 -9.91 -22.59 27.16
CA ALA A 53 -11.12 -23.29 27.62
C ALA A 53 -12.11 -22.32 28.28
N GLY A 54 -11.61 -21.36 29.09
CA GLY A 54 -12.45 -20.34 29.73
C GLY A 54 -13.11 -19.36 28.72
N ASP A 55 -12.54 -19.19 27.55
CA ASP A 55 -13.10 -18.38 26.46
C ASP A 55 -14.12 -19.17 25.59
N GLY A 56 -14.28 -20.48 25.84
CA GLY A 56 -15.18 -21.34 25.04
C GLY A 56 -14.79 -21.42 23.55
N GLY A 57 -13.49 -21.36 23.26
CA GLY A 57 -12.93 -21.17 21.92
C GLY A 57 -12.95 -19.71 21.47
N ARG A 58 -11.96 -19.34 20.69
CA ARG A 58 -11.79 -17.98 20.16
C ARG A 58 -11.42 -18.02 18.67
N SER A 59 -12.06 -17.19 17.89
CA SER A 59 -11.71 -17.01 16.47
C SER A 59 -11.54 -15.54 16.14
N GLU A 60 -10.60 -15.25 15.22
CA GLU A 60 -10.33 -13.92 14.71
C GLU A 60 -10.16 -13.95 13.19
N ARG A 61 -10.73 -12.97 12.52
CA ARG A 61 -10.43 -12.64 11.12
C ARG A 61 -10.07 -11.17 11.04
N LYS A 62 -8.92 -10.89 10.48
CA LYS A 62 -8.44 -9.54 10.23
C LYS A 62 -8.15 -9.37 8.74
N ASN A 63 -8.68 -8.31 8.16
CA ASN A 63 -8.43 -7.90 6.79
C ASN A 63 -7.83 -6.50 6.81
N GLU A 64 -6.66 -6.36 6.20
CA GLU A 64 -6.02 -5.08 5.98
C GLU A 64 -5.80 -4.87 4.49
N LYS A 65 -5.99 -3.64 4.04
CA LYS A 65 -5.72 -3.21 2.67
C LYS A 65 -4.90 -1.95 2.72
N THR A 66 -3.90 -1.87 1.90
CA THR A 66 -3.12 -0.64 1.70
C THR A 66 -3.07 -0.32 0.22
N PHE A 67 -3.47 0.88 -0.14
CA PHE A 67 -3.34 1.39 -1.49
C PHE A 67 -2.52 2.66 -1.48
N ASN A 68 -1.35 2.60 -2.09
CA ASN A 68 -0.47 3.74 -2.27
C ASN A 68 -0.32 4.01 -3.76
N TRP A 69 -0.34 5.27 -4.16
CA TRP A 69 0.04 5.68 -5.49
C TRP A 69 0.90 6.93 -5.46
N GLN A 70 1.75 7.03 -6.45
CA GLN A 70 2.63 8.15 -6.69
C GLN A 70 2.58 8.52 -8.16
N VAL A 71 2.52 9.82 -8.44
CA VAL A 71 2.66 10.38 -9.78
C VAL A 71 3.82 11.37 -9.77
N ASP A 72 4.76 11.17 -10.67
CA ASP A 72 5.85 12.11 -10.93
C ASP A 72 5.67 12.72 -12.32
N ASN A 73 5.54 14.03 -12.37
CA ASN A 73 5.53 14.82 -13.59
C ASN A 73 6.89 15.49 -13.73
N ILE A 74 7.64 15.14 -14.77
CA ILE A 74 9.01 15.60 -14.99
C ILE A 74 9.04 16.34 -16.32
N LEU A 75 9.39 17.62 -16.27
CA LEU A 75 9.65 18.42 -17.46
C LEU A 75 11.15 18.71 -17.55
N ARG A 76 11.76 18.26 -18.61
CA ARG A 76 13.17 18.53 -18.94
C ARG A 76 13.26 19.45 -20.10
N TRP A 77 14.17 20.37 -20.04
CA TRP A 77 14.55 21.25 -21.16
C TRP A 77 16.04 21.24 -21.33
N LYS A 78 16.47 21.06 -22.56
CA LYS A 78 17.87 21.07 -22.94
C LYS A 78 18.08 21.94 -24.15
N LYS A 79 19.05 22.83 -24.08
CA LYS A 79 19.40 23.71 -25.17
C LYS A 79 20.89 24.00 -25.21
N GLU A 80 21.46 23.99 -26.40
CA GLU A 80 22.82 24.42 -26.69
C GLU A 80 22.78 25.81 -27.33
N PHE A 81 23.66 26.68 -26.88
CA PHE A 81 23.82 28.04 -27.38
C PHE A 81 25.24 28.20 -27.93
N GLY A 82 25.37 28.25 -29.25
CA GLY A 82 26.68 28.19 -29.90
C GLY A 82 27.37 26.83 -29.70
N GLU A 83 28.71 26.80 -29.79
CA GLU A 83 29.49 25.56 -29.65
C GLU A 83 29.93 25.27 -28.21
N ASP A 84 29.82 26.28 -27.32
CA ASP A 84 30.47 26.25 -26.01
C ASP A 84 29.50 26.21 -24.82
N HIS A 85 28.24 26.52 -25.00
CA HIS A 85 27.28 26.69 -23.88
C HIS A 85 26.15 25.68 -23.95
N ARG A 86 25.96 24.91 -22.87
CA ARG A 86 24.87 23.95 -22.70
C ARG A 86 24.10 24.25 -21.43
N VAL A 87 22.80 24.34 -21.55
CA VAL A 87 21.90 24.55 -20.42
C VAL A 87 20.91 23.39 -20.37
N GLU A 88 20.73 22.80 -19.19
CA GLU A 88 19.71 21.82 -18.91
C GLU A 88 18.90 22.28 -17.68
N ALA A 89 17.59 22.29 -17.82
CA ALA A 89 16.66 22.57 -16.73
C ALA A 89 15.75 21.37 -16.52
N THR A 90 15.51 21.00 -15.29
CA THR A 90 14.56 19.95 -14.91
C THR A 90 13.63 20.50 -13.86
N PHE A 91 12.34 20.33 -14.09
CA PHE A 91 11.29 20.58 -13.12
C PHE A 91 10.57 19.26 -12.83
N LEU A 92 10.37 18.95 -11.56
CA LEU A 92 9.65 17.77 -11.10
C LEU A 92 8.54 18.19 -10.15
N GLN A 93 7.33 17.69 -10.39
CA GLN A 93 6.22 17.73 -9.46
C GLN A 93 5.86 16.29 -9.12
N ASN A 94 5.85 16.00 -7.83
CA ASN A 94 5.43 14.73 -7.27
C ASN A 94 4.11 14.92 -6.53
N ALA A 95 3.18 13.97 -6.70
CA ALA A 95 1.99 13.84 -5.88
C ALA A 95 1.86 12.40 -5.43
N GLU A 96 1.56 12.19 -4.16
CA GLU A 96 1.36 10.87 -3.60
C GLU A 96 0.15 10.79 -2.68
N LYS A 97 -0.46 9.61 -2.62
CA LYS A 97 -1.50 9.31 -1.65
C LYS A 97 -1.35 7.87 -1.16
N GLY A 98 -1.44 7.70 0.15
CA GLY A 98 -1.53 6.41 0.80
C GLY A 98 -2.86 6.29 1.55
N GLN A 99 -3.53 5.15 1.41
CA GLN A 99 -4.73 4.79 2.17
C GLN A 99 -4.55 3.41 2.77
N TRP A 100 -4.99 3.26 4.00
CA TRP A 100 -4.97 2.00 4.73
C TRP A 100 -6.30 1.77 5.41
N TRP A 101 -6.80 0.56 5.30
CA TRP A 101 -8.05 0.10 5.90
C TRP A 101 -7.80 -1.17 6.68
N LYS A 102 -8.44 -1.27 7.83
CA LYS A 102 -8.38 -2.45 8.68
C LYS A 102 -9.75 -2.78 9.20
N THR A 103 -10.10 -4.05 9.17
CA THR A 103 -11.29 -4.59 9.83
C THR A 103 -10.88 -5.83 10.59
N VAL A 104 -11.29 -5.91 11.85
CA VAL A 104 -11.08 -7.07 12.71
C VAL A 104 -12.43 -7.54 13.21
N ALA A 105 -12.71 -8.82 13.01
CA ALA A 105 -13.86 -9.51 13.58
C ALA A 105 -13.37 -10.64 14.47
N GLN A 106 -13.85 -10.68 15.70
CA GLN A 106 -13.53 -11.72 16.69
C GLN A 106 -14.83 -12.27 17.28
N ASN A 107 -14.80 -13.52 17.70
CA ASN A 107 -15.87 -14.09 18.48
C ASN A 107 -15.33 -15.15 19.44
N LYS A 108 -16.09 -15.41 20.49
CA LYS A 108 -15.81 -16.37 21.56
C LYS A 108 -17.08 -17.11 21.92
N LEU A 109 -16.97 -18.04 22.88
CA LEU A 109 -18.09 -18.78 23.47
C LEU A 109 -18.90 -19.54 22.40
N TYR A 110 -18.22 -20.40 21.68
CA TYR A 110 -18.82 -21.28 20.68
C TYR A 110 -19.60 -22.41 21.38
N SER A 111 -20.85 -22.63 20.96
CA SER A 111 -21.69 -23.69 21.47
C SER A 111 -22.57 -24.25 20.35
N PRO A 112 -22.74 -25.56 20.20
CA PRO A 112 -22.17 -26.65 21.04
C PRO A 112 -20.72 -27.00 20.69
N SER A 113 -20.14 -26.42 19.64
CA SER A 113 -18.79 -26.74 19.17
C SER A 113 -18.12 -25.57 18.46
N ASP A 114 -16.81 -25.47 18.61
CA ASP A 114 -15.94 -24.52 17.95
C ASP A 114 -15.22 -25.08 16.69
N ILE A 115 -15.65 -26.28 16.21
CA ILE A 115 -14.96 -27.02 15.14
C ILE A 115 -14.80 -26.25 13.84
N LEU A 116 -15.74 -25.33 13.53
CA LEU A 116 -15.69 -24.49 12.35
C LEU A 116 -14.71 -23.30 12.47
N GLY A 117 -14.29 -22.98 13.70
CA GLY A 117 -13.30 -21.95 14.00
C GLY A 117 -13.56 -20.64 13.25
N PHE A 118 -12.53 -20.13 12.57
CA PHE A 118 -12.63 -18.90 11.79
C PHE A 118 -13.43 -19.03 10.50
N HIS A 119 -13.83 -20.26 10.07
CA HIS A 119 -14.70 -20.46 8.91
C HIS A 119 -16.15 -20.06 9.19
N ASN A 120 -16.58 -20.10 10.45
CA ASN A 120 -17.87 -19.61 10.88
C ASN A 120 -17.77 -18.80 12.19
N ILE A 121 -17.18 -17.62 12.05
CA ILE A 121 -16.96 -16.73 13.21
C ILE A 121 -18.28 -16.26 13.84
N GLY A 122 -19.38 -16.25 13.07
CA GLY A 122 -20.70 -15.89 13.55
C GLY A 122 -21.36 -16.90 14.51
N ALA A 123 -20.80 -18.10 14.67
CA ALA A 123 -21.34 -19.13 15.55
C ALA A 123 -21.04 -18.89 17.05
N GLY A 124 -20.10 -18.00 17.36
CA GLY A 124 -19.85 -17.60 18.77
C GLY A 124 -20.92 -16.62 19.26
N THR A 125 -21.02 -16.48 20.58
CA THR A 125 -22.03 -15.64 21.25
C THR A 125 -21.49 -14.34 21.84
N ALA A 126 -20.17 -14.08 21.73
CA ALA A 126 -19.51 -12.87 22.23
C ALA A 126 -18.76 -12.14 21.11
N PRO A 127 -19.48 -11.61 20.06
CA PRO A 127 -18.86 -10.97 18.93
C PRO A 127 -18.22 -9.62 19.29
N SER A 128 -17.09 -9.33 18.65
CA SER A 128 -16.43 -8.02 18.67
C SER A 128 -15.97 -7.67 17.27
N VAL A 129 -16.27 -6.45 16.84
CA VAL A 129 -15.86 -5.93 15.54
C VAL A 129 -15.23 -4.56 15.72
N SER A 130 -14.11 -4.32 15.06
CA SER A 130 -13.48 -3.00 14.97
C SER A 130 -13.05 -2.71 13.55
N SER A 131 -13.05 -1.43 13.17
CA SER A 131 -12.50 -0.95 11.91
C SER A 131 -11.71 0.33 12.13
N GLU A 132 -10.72 0.53 11.30
CA GLU A 132 -9.86 1.72 11.32
C GLU A 132 -9.43 2.04 9.88
N ASP A 133 -9.54 3.32 9.52
CA ASP A 133 -9.14 3.82 8.22
C ASP A 133 -8.23 5.03 8.40
N THR A 134 -7.14 5.07 7.65
CA THR A 134 -6.24 6.22 7.63
C THR A 134 -5.84 6.55 6.20
N TYR A 135 -5.52 7.81 5.96
CA TYR A 135 -4.93 8.25 4.71
C TYR A 135 -3.88 9.32 4.95
N LYS A 136 -2.96 9.43 4.02
CA LYS A 136 -1.94 10.47 3.96
C LYS A 136 -1.76 10.92 2.52
N THR A 137 -1.42 12.19 2.33
CA THR A 137 -1.09 12.77 1.03
C THR A 137 0.22 13.52 1.13
N GLY A 138 0.92 13.62 0.03
CA GLY A 138 2.15 14.40 -0.09
C GLY A 138 2.24 15.03 -1.47
N ASP A 139 2.79 16.24 -1.52
CA ASP A 139 3.18 16.94 -2.73
C ASP A 139 4.60 17.47 -2.57
N ALA A 140 5.39 17.38 -3.64
CA ALA A 140 6.73 17.93 -3.67
C ALA A 140 7.02 18.57 -5.02
N LEU A 141 7.79 19.65 -5.00
CA LEU A 141 8.30 20.34 -6.16
C LEU A 141 9.82 20.38 -6.11
N MET A 142 10.47 20.12 -7.24
CA MET A 142 11.92 20.22 -7.36
C MET A 142 12.27 20.92 -8.68
N GLY A 143 13.21 21.86 -8.61
CA GLY A 143 13.82 22.50 -9.75
C GLY A 143 15.33 22.25 -9.75
N ARG A 144 15.89 21.92 -10.91
CA ARG A 144 17.33 21.78 -11.11
C ARG A 144 17.75 22.54 -12.37
N LEU A 145 18.80 23.32 -12.27
CA LEU A 145 19.46 23.97 -13.39
C LEU A 145 20.92 23.49 -13.48
N PHE A 146 21.32 23.06 -14.66
CA PHE A 146 22.68 22.70 -14.97
C PHE A 146 23.18 23.54 -16.13
N TYR A 147 24.38 24.09 -15.99
CA TYR A 147 25.07 24.84 -17.03
C TYR A 147 26.48 24.27 -17.22
N SER A 148 26.86 24.07 -18.48
CA SER A 148 28.20 23.64 -18.84
C SER A 148 28.77 24.59 -19.89
N PHE A 149 30.06 24.92 -19.72
CA PHE A 149 30.83 25.70 -20.68
C PHE A 149 32.02 24.87 -21.16
N LYS A 150 32.11 24.67 -22.50
CA LYS A 150 33.18 23.86 -23.15
C LYS A 150 33.32 22.45 -22.57
N ASP A 151 32.20 21.78 -22.31
CA ASP A 151 32.18 20.42 -21.74
C ASP A 151 32.98 20.21 -20.45
N LYS A 152 33.14 21.27 -19.63
CA LYS A 152 33.82 21.25 -18.34
C LYS A 152 32.83 21.27 -17.18
#